data_e166c78a25ee0592cf324c8d56734184
#
_entry.id   e166c78a25ee0592cf324c8d56734184
#
_cell.length_a   1.000
_cell.length_b   1.000
_cell.length_c   1.000
_cell.angle_alpha   90.00
_cell.angle_beta   90.00
_cell.angle_gamma   90.00
#
_symmetry.space_group_name_H-M   'P 1'
#
loop_
_entity.id
_entity.type
_entity.pdbx_description
1 polymer ?
#
loop_
_entity_poly.entity_id
_entity_poly.type
_entity_poly.pdbx_seq_one_letter_code
_entity_poly.pdbx_strand_id
1 'polypeptide(L)'
;MSRHRTIMPALAALALALAACGERKDDPKPAAAKDLRPDGTLVEVDDSQRRRPSGVPVPPPTGTAPVAPMPAAEAAVRAAGAPLYAPVSEYTKEISEMVDSFPAYVPVKDLPGGTFRMRGSESMGAYLSNAQARFESIYPKVSMSMRTGGSERGLAALLAGECDVAAVAGPVTDAQRAAIEKATGKRLFAVPVALDAVCLFVNADNPLSSLSRQQCNGIFSITHSMSPTPILRWDHVDPKSPLGDAFVPIYLTGSSTGTLASFMQWCMPGEEVSTILRYFEPSSGSVVNACCAYPTALGVAGYGARQARARAVAIDPGDGRPPVAPSAATIRDRSYPLHRAMHLVFVAKDSASIDPAIVQFVRYLWSEDGQDVSAISNLVPPTLDLLPVEVTGAPSGDFWK
;
A
#
# COMPACT_ATOMS: atom_id res chain seq x y z
N MET A 1 4.06 -16.48 -64.72
CA MET A 1 5.49 -16.29 -64.41
C MET A 1 5.62 -15.84 -62.98
N SER A 2 5.98 -16.78 -62.16
CA SER A 2 6.08 -16.70 -60.69
C SER A 2 7.34 -15.96 -60.29
N ARG A 3 7.25 -15.07 -59.29
CA ARG A 3 8.41 -14.62 -58.52
C ARG A 3 8.13 -14.82 -57.02
N HIS A 4 8.53 -15.98 -56.51
CA HIS A 4 8.77 -16.20 -55.10
C HIS A 4 9.94 -15.31 -54.67
N ARG A 5 9.74 -14.44 -53.68
CA ARG A 5 10.81 -13.82 -52.86
C ARG A 5 10.84 -14.45 -51.49
N THR A 6 11.91 -15.15 -51.30
CA THR A 6 12.38 -15.80 -50.04
C THR A 6 12.55 -14.76 -48.96
N ILE A 7 11.81 -14.92 -47.86
CA ILE A 7 12.03 -14.18 -46.58
C ILE A 7 12.66 -15.17 -45.61
N MET A 8 13.95 -15.12 -45.46
CA MET A 8 14.76 -15.54 -44.33
C MET A 8 16.20 -15.17 -44.64
N PRO A 9 16.89 -14.35 -43.87
CA PRO A 9 17.40 -14.60 -42.52
C PRO A 9 17.50 -13.32 -41.65
N ALA A 10 16.53 -13.01 -40.84
CA ALA A 10 16.65 -11.94 -39.88
C ALA A 10 16.55 -12.44 -38.41
N LEU A 11 16.17 -13.68 -38.19
CA LEU A 11 16.01 -14.27 -36.84
C LEU A 11 17.31 -14.90 -36.27
N ALA A 12 18.30 -15.17 -37.11
CA ALA A 12 19.57 -15.74 -36.64
C ALA A 12 20.55 -14.69 -36.09
N ALA A 13 20.40 -13.40 -36.43
CA ALA A 13 21.28 -12.33 -35.94
C ALA A 13 20.88 -11.81 -34.54
N LEU A 14 19.64 -12.02 -34.13
CA LEU A 14 19.15 -11.55 -32.79
C LEU A 14 19.51 -12.53 -31.66
N ALA A 15 19.74 -13.81 -31.97
CA ALA A 15 20.12 -14.81 -31.00
C ALA A 15 21.62 -14.76 -30.62
N LEU A 16 22.49 -14.24 -31.47
CA LEU A 16 23.93 -14.09 -31.15
C LEU A 16 24.25 -12.80 -30.41
N ALA A 17 23.39 -11.79 -30.42
CA ALA A 17 23.62 -10.54 -29.67
C ALA A 17 23.28 -10.66 -28.17
N LEU A 18 22.52 -11.65 -27.75
CA LEU A 18 22.17 -11.91 -26.36
C LEU A 18 23.18 -12.80 -25.60
N ALA A 19 24.11 -13.43 -26.30
CA ALA A 19 25.14 -14.28 -25.70
C ALA A 19 26.48 -13.57 -25.41
N ALA A 20 26.60 -12.27 -25.74
CA ALA A 20 27.84 -11.50 -25.58
C ALA A 20 27.78 -10.44 -24.46
N CYS A 21 26.76 -10.41 -23.61
CA CYS A 21 26.82 -9.70 -22.34
C CYS A 21 27.52 -10.55 -21.28
N GLY A 22 28.84 -10.69 -21.42
CA GLY A 22 29.70 -11.15 -20.36
C GLY A 22 29.57 -10.18 -19.17
N GLU A 23 29.40 -10.75 -17.96
CA GLU A 23 29.47 -10.02 -16.70
C GLU A 23 30.69 -9.09 -16.69
N ARG A 24 30.44 -7.78 -16.67
CA ARG A 24 31.50 -6.82 -16.38
C ARG A 24 31.85 -6.98 -14.89
N LYS A 25 33.05 -7.50 -14.65
CA LYS A 25 33.59 -7.75 -13.31
C LYS A 25 33.83 -6.51 -12.44
N ASP A 26 33.54 -5.32 -12.92
CA ASP A 26 33.86 -4.05 -12.26
C ASP A 26 32.66 -3.09 -12.07
N ASP A 27 31.43 -3.57 -12.12
CA ASP A 27 30.31 -2.75 -11.69
C ASP A 27 30.35 -2.60 -10.16
N PRO A 28 30.35 -1.36 -9.62
CA PRO A 28 30.39 -1.15 -8.18
C PRO A 28 29.17 -1.85 -7.55
N LYS A 29 29.43 -2.66 -6.53
CA LYS A 29 28.38 -3.34 -5.76
C LYS A 29 27.31 -2.31 -5.40
N PRO A 30 26.03 -2.51 -5.74
CA PRO A 30 25.00 -1.56 -5.41
C PRO A 30 25.05 -1.26 -3.91
N ALA A 31 25.03 0.03 -3.56
CA ALA A 31 25.03 0.45 -2.16
C ALA A 31 23.89 -0.25 -1.42
N ALA A 32 24.16 -0.73 -0.21
CA ALA A 32 23.16 -1.40 0.62
C ALA A 32 21.94 -0.48 0.78
N ALA A 33 20.75 -1.04 0.61
CA ALA A 33 19.52 -0.30 0.78
C ALA A 33 19.37 0.11 2.24
N LYS A 34 18.85 1.32 2.49
CA LYS A 34 18.66 1.87 3.83
C LYS A 34 17.20 2.22 4.08
N ASP A 35 16.74 1.95 5.29
CA ASP A 35 15.42 2.33 5.79
C ASP A 35 15.56 3.31 6.97
N LEU A 36 14.76 4.39 7.00
CA LEU A 36 14.66 5.30 8.14
C LEU A 36 13.52 4.86 9.04
N ARG A 37 13.86 4.23 10.17
CA ARG A 37 12.89 3.69 11.12
C ARG A 37 12.07 4.77 11.81
N PRO A 38 10.91 4.41 12.41
CA PRO A 38 10.05 5.34 13.15
C PRO A 38 10.75 6.04 14.32
N ASP A 39 11.79 5.44 14.91
CA ASP A 39 12.62 6.03 15.96
C ASP A 39 13.70 7.02 15.44
N GLY A 40 13.74 7.24 14.11
CA GLY A 40 14.69 8.12 13.44
C GLY A 40 16.05 7.48 13.16
N THR A 41 16.24 6.18 13.44
CA THR A 41 17.48 5.46 13.12
C THR A 41 17.55 5.05 11.64
N LEU A 42 18.73 5.21 11.02
CA LEU A 42 19.01 4.75 9.67
C LEU A 42 19.67 3.37 9.71
N VAL A 43 19.03 2.37 9.11
CA VAL A 43 19.47 0.97 9.17
C VAL A 43 19.72 0.44 7.76
N GLU A 44 20.86 -0.26 7.56
CA GLU A 44 21.09 -1.02 6.34
C GLU A 44 20.20 -2.26 6.31
N VAL A 45 19.57 -2.51 5.15
CA VAL A 45 18.63 -3.62 4.97
C VAL A 45 19.20 -4.62 3.99
N ASP A 46 19.25 -5.88 4.42
CA ASP A 46 19.58 -7.00 3.55
C ASP A 46 18.37 -7.39 2.70
N ASP A 47 18.40 -7.01 1.43
CA ASP A 47 17.34 -7.34 0.46
C ASP A 47 17.25 -8.86 0.16
N SER A 48 18.24 -9.67 0.56
CA SER A 48 18.20 -11.12 0.36
C SER A 48 17.10 -11.79 1.18
N GLN A 49 16.74 -11.22 2.33
CA GLN A 49 15.64 -11.71 3.16
C GLN A 49 14.25 -11.37 2.60
N ARG A 50 14.15 -10.47 1.62
CA ARG A 50 12.90 -10.08 0.96
C ARG A 50 12.52 -10.97 -0.21
N ARG A 51 13.52 -11.66 -0.82
CA ARG A 51 13.29 -12.59 -1.93
C ARG A 51 13.15 -13.99 -1.39
N ARG A 52 11.93 -14.54 -1.36
CA ARG A 52 11.78 -16.00 -1.29
C ARG A 52 12.40 -16.61 -2.55
N PRO A 53 13.09 -17.75 -2.44
CA PRO A 53 13.35 -18.57 -3.61
C PRO A 53 12.02 -18.90 -4.27
N SER A 54 11.83 -18.47 -5.51
CA SER A 54 10.71 -18.88 -6.33
C SER A 54 10.74 -20.40 -6.45
N GLY A 55 9.76 -21.08 -5.86
CA GLY A 55 9.63 -22.53 -6.06
C GLY A 55 9.41 -23.39 -4.82
N VAL A 56 9.28 -22.83 -3.61
CA VAL A 56 8.83 -23.64 -2.46
C VAL A 56 7.32 -23.69 -2.46
N PRO A 57 6.68 -24.87 -2.73
CA PRO A 57 5.25 -25.00 -2.57
C PRO A 57 4.90 -24.72 -1.10
N VAL A 58 3.92 -23.85 -0.86
CA VAL A 58 3.31 -23.72 0.47
C VAL A 58 2.69 -25.08 0.80
N PRO A 59 3.16 -25.82 1.83
CA PRO A 59 2.48 -27.04 2.19
C PRO A 59 1.06 -26.68 2.63
N PRO A 60 0.05 -27.42 2.21
CA PRO A 60 -1.29 -27.27 2.75
C PRO A 60 -1.22 -27.43 4.27
N PRO A 61 -2.05 -26.71 5.05
CA PRO A 61 -2.09 -26.86 6.49
C PRO A 61 -2.32 -28.35 6.80
N THR A 62 -1.38 -28.96 7.53
CA THR A 62 -1.46 -30.36 7.95
C THR A 62 -2.45 -30.49 9.10
N GLY A 63 -3.70 -30.31 8.80
CA GLY A 63 -4.83 -30.68 9.61
C GLY A 63 -5.84 -31.28 8.65
N THR A 64 -6.06 -32.58 8.76
CA THR A 64 -6.98 -33.33 7.92
C THR A 64 -8.43 -33.02 8.29
N ALA A 65 -8.86 -31.79 8.00
CA ALA A 65 -10.26 -31.59 7.66
C ALA A 65 -10.39 -31.86 6.15
N PRO A 66 -11.32 -32.74 5.69
CA PRO A 66 -11.52 -32.92 4.26
C PRO A 66 -11.87 -31.54 3.67
N VAL A 67 -11.08 -31.11 2.69
CA VAL A 67 -11.44 -29.96 1.85
C VAL A 67 -12.77 -30.34 1.24
N ALA A 68 -13.83 -29.65 1.65
CA ALA A 68 -15.13 -29.84 1.04
C ALA A 68 -14.98 -29.60 -0.48
N PRO A 69 -15.55 -30.43 -1.34
CA PRO A 69 -15.46 -30.24 -2.77
C PRO A 69 -15.96 -28.84 -3.11
N MET A 70 -15.23 -28.14 -3.97
CA MET A 70 -15.59 -26.79 -4.43
C MET A 70 -17.08 -26.77 -4.84
N PRO A 71 -17.86 -25.81 -4.36
CA PRO A 71 -19.27 -25.69 -4.80
C PRO A 71 -19.34 -25.65 -6.33
N ALA A 72 -20.34 -26.30 -6.90
CA ALA A 72 -20.53 -26.41 -8.36
C ALA A 72 -20.56 -25.04 -9.06
N ALA A 73 -20.96 -23.96 -8.35
CA ALA A 73 -20.89 -22.57 -8.80
C ALA A 73 -19.45 -22.10 -9.06
N GLU A 74 -18.47 -22.59 -8.31
CA GLU A 74 -17.06 -22.21 -8.44
C GLU A 74 -16.40 -22.86 -9.66
N ALA A 75 -16.75 -24.12 -9.92
CA ALA A 75 -16.32 -24.82 -11.13
C ALA A 75 -16.88 -24.15 -12.40
N ALA A 76 -18.14 -23.66 -12.34
CA ALA A 76 -18.79 -22.96 -13.43
C ALA A 76 -18.15 -21.58 -13.72
N VAL A 77 -17.78 -20.81 -12.70
CA VAL A 77 -17.10 -19.52 -12.87
C VAL A 77 -15.69 -19.68 -13.45
N ARG A 78 -14.96 -20.72 -13.03
CA ARG A 78 -13.64 -21.06 -13.59
C ARG A 78 -13.72 -21.52 -15.05
N ALA A 79 -14.75 -22.28 -15.39
CA ALA A 79 -14.99 -22.74 -16.76
C ALA A 79 -15.42 -21.61 -17.71
N ALA A 80 -16.04 -20.55 -17.19
CA ALA A 80 -16.49 -19.41 -18.00
C ALA A 80 -15.39 -18.38 -18.31
N GLY A 81 -14.17 -18.53 -17.81
CA GLY A 81 -13.06 -17.58 -18.06
C GLY A 81 -13.33 -16.17 -17.54
N ALA A 82 -14.33 -16.02 -16.66
CA ALA A 82 -14.61 -14.72 -16.05
C ALA A 82 -13.42 -14.32 -15.16
N PRO A 83 -12.99 -13.04 -15.21
CA PRO A 83 -11.93 -12.58 -14.34
C PRO A 83 -12.34 -12.81 -12.88
N LEU A 84 -11.47 -13.43 -12.10
CA LEU A 84 -11.65 -13.64 -10.65
C LEU A 84 -11.83 -12.32 -9.86
N TYR A 85 -11.73 -11.21 -10.54
CA TYR A 85 -11.68 -9.84 -10.03
C TYR A 85 -12.76 -8.98 -10.70
N ALA A 86 -14.00 -9.11 -10.29
CA ALA A 86 -14.97 -8.06 -10.59
C ALA A 86 -14.70 -6.90 -9.62
N PRO A 87 -14.43 -5.67 -10.09
CA PRO A 87 -14.39 -4.52 -9.21
C PRO A 87 -15.73 -4.40 -8.49
N VAL A 88 -15.70 -4.14 -7.18
CA VAL A 88 -16.93 -3.93 -6.40
C VAL A 88 -17.54 -2.60 -6.86
N SER A 89 -18.61 -2.66 -7.65
CA SER A 89 -19.23 -1.50 -8.29
C SER A 89 -19.69 -0.42 -7.28
N GLU A 90 -20.09 -0.83 -6.09
CA GLU A 90 -20.50 0.08 -5.00
C GLU A 90 -19.35 0.95 -4.48
N TYR A 91 -18.14 0.39 -4.39
CA TYR A 91 -16.95 1.14 -3.98
C TYR A 91 -16.67 2.29 -4.94
N THR A 92 -16.71 2.02 -6.24
CA THR A 92 -16.44 3.02 -7.27
C THR A 92 -17.45 4.17 -7.22
N LYS A 93 -18.74 3.89 -6.98
CA LYS A 93 -19.78 4.90 -6.87
C LYS A 93 -19.59 5.81 -5.65
N GLU A 94 -19.39 5.22 -4.47
CA GLU A 94 -19.18 5.97 -3.22
C GLU A 94 -17.97 6.92 -3.34
N ILE A 95 -16.86 6.43 -3.89
CA ILE A 95 -15.65 7.24 -4.06
C ILE A 95 -15.83 8.30 -5.15
N SER A 96 -16.55 8.00 -6.26
CA SER A 96 -16.82 9.00 -7.30
C SER A 96 -17.59 10.19 -6.74
N GLU A 97 -18.61 9.96 -5.91
CA GLU A 97 -19.36 11.03 -5.24
C GLU A 97 -18.45 11.89 -4.33
N MET A 98 -17.43 11.28 -3.73
CA MET A 98 -16.43 12.04 -2.94
C MET A 98 -15.51 12.86 -3.83
N VAL A 99 -15.13 12.37 -5.00
CA VAL A 99 -14.28 13.07 -5.99
C VAL A 99 -14.95 14.32 -6.51
N ASP A 100 -16.26 14.26 -6.80
CA ASP A 100 -17.06 15.40 -7.28
C ASP A 100 -17.05 16.61 -6.32
N SER A 101 -16.61 16.42 -5.07
CA SER A 101 -16.46 17.52 -4.10
C SER A 101 -15.19 18.35 -4.29
N PHE A 102 -14.28 17.91 -5.16
CA PHE A 102 -13.03 18.62 -5.46
C PHE A 102 -13.19 19.50 -6.69
N PRO A 103 -12.54 20.66 -6.75
CA PRO A 103 -12.54 21.49 -7.94
C PRO A 103 -11.70 20.90 -9.06
N ALA A 104 -12.06 21.19 -10.30
CA ALA A 104 -11.27 20.82 -11.47
C ALA A 104 -9.87 21.45 -11.41
N TYR A 105 -8.85 20.73 -11.92
CA TYR A 105 -7.49 21.27 -11.99
C TYR A 105 -7.39 22.40 -13.01
N VAL A 106 -6.86 23.54 -12.59
CA VAL A 106 -6.57 24.66 -13.49
C VAL A 106 -5.05 24.78 -13.69
N PRO A 107 -4.53 24.37 -14.87
CA PRO A 107 -3.12 24.45 -15.15
C PRO A 107 -2.60 25.87 -15.13
N VAL A 108 -1.44 26.11 -14.49
CA VAL A 108 -0.74 27.39 -14.58
C VAL A 108 0.03 27.48 -15.89
N LYS A 109 0.07 28.68 -16.45
CA LYS A 109 0.91 28.97 -17.61
C LYS A 109 2.39 29.07 -17.17
N ASP A 110 3.29 28.65 -18.06
CA ASP A 110 4.74 28.84 -17.89
C ASP A 110 5.33 28.19 -16.64
N LEU A 111 4.82 27.00 -16.24
CA LEU A 111 5.48 26.21 -15.21
C LEU A 111 6.92 25.91 -15.64
N PRO A 112 7.94 26.26 -14.82
CA PRO A 112 9.33 25.91 -15.11
C PRO A 112 9.47 24.41 -15.32
N GLY A 113 10.18 23.99 -16.35
CA GLY A 113 10.55 22.60 -16.55
C GLY A 113 11.51 22.14 -15.47
N GLY A 114 11.53 20.85 -15.21
CA GLY A 114 12.41 20.27 -14.21
C GLY A 114 12.21 18.77 -14.07
N THR A 115 13.07 18.14 -13.27
CA THR A 115 12.96 16.73 -12.94
C THR A 115 12.88 16.56 -11.44
N PHE A 116 11.91 15.79 -10.95
CA PHE A 116 11.91 15.35 -9.56
C PHE A 116 11.67 13.86 -9.43
N ARG A 117 12.34 13.28 -8.44
CA ARG A 117 12.40 11.85 -8.18
C ARG A 117 11.55 11.54 -6.96
N MET A 118 10.63 10.59 -7.10
CA MET A 118 9.82 10.08 -6.00
C MET A 118 10.28 8.68 -5.61
N ARG A 119 10.36 8.41 -4.31
CA ARG A 119 10.61 7.06 -3.77
C ARG A 119 9.71 6.79 -2.58
N GLY A 120 9.30 5.54 -2.37
CA GLY A 120 8.59 5.19 -1.14
C GLY A 120 7.60 4.04 -1.26
N SER A 121 6.43 4.23 -0.65
CA SER A 121 5.43 3.22 -0.40
C SER A 121 4.92 2.51 -1.67
N GLU A 122 4.87 1.18 -1.61
CA GLU A 122 4.23 0.35 -2.65
C GLU A 122 2.73 0.63 -2.76
N SER A 123 2.06 0.93 -1.64
CA SER A 123 0.62 1.23 -1.63
C SER A 123 0.26 2.50 -2.42
N MET A 124 1.24 3.39 -2.64
CA MET A 124 1.07 4.62 -3.43
C MET A 124 1.56 4.48 -4.87
N GLY A 125 2.21 3.38 -5.22
CA GLY A 125 2.91 3.22 -6.50
C GLY A 125 1.99 3.40 -7.70
N ALA A 126 0.87 2.69 -7.77
CA ALA A 126 -0.10 2.79 -8.88
C ALA A 126 -0.70 4.20 -8.96
N TYR A 127 -1.12 4.76 -7.83
CA TYR A 127 -1.67 6.12 -7.76
C TYR A 127 -0.71 7.16 -8.31
N LEU A 128 0.51 7.21 -7.77
CA LEU A 128 1.49 8.22 -8.16
C LEU A 128 2.02 8.01 -9.59
N SER A 129 2.12 6.77 -10.08
CA SER A 129 2.51 6.52 -11.47
C SER A 129 1.44 6.98 -12.47
N ASN A 130 0.16 6.74 -12.16
CA ASN A 130 -0.95 7.21 -12.98
C ASN A 130 -1.06 8.75 -12.94
N ALA A 131 -0.91 9.34 -11.76
CA ALA A 131 -0.91 10.80 -11.58
C ALA A 131 0.27 11.45 -12.30
N GLN A 132 1.47 10.85 -12.23
CA GLN A 132 2.64 11.29 -12.98
C GLN A 132 2.34 11.36 -14.47
N ALA A 133 1.84 10.28 -15.07
CA ALA A 133 1.58 10.22 -16.51
C ALA A 133 0.60 11.32 -16.97
N ARG A 134 -0.46 11.57 -16.18
CA ARG A 134 -1.42 12.65 -16.48
C ARG A 134 -0.81 14.04 -16.28
N PHE A 135 -0.06 14.24 -15.20
CA PHE A 135 0.60 15.53 -14.93
C PHE A 135 1.66 15.89 -15.96
N GLU A 136 2.50 14.93 -16.39
CA GLU A 136 3.48 15.13 -17.46
C GLU A 136 2.82 15.43 -18.82
N SER A 137 1.61 14.93 -19.06
CA SER A 137 0.83 15.30 -20.28
C SER A 137 0.37 16.76 -20.26
N ILE A 138 0.09 17.31 -19.08
CA ILE A 138 -0.25 18.73 -18.89
C ILE A 138 1.00 19.61 -18.98
N TYR A 139 2.11 19.13 -18.41
CA TYR A 139 3.38 19.86 -18.34
C TYR A 139 4.54 19.07 -18.98
N PRO A 140 4.66 19.07 -20.31
CA PRO A 140 5.66 18.25 -21.03
C PRO A 140 7.13 18.60 -20.73
N LYS A 141 7.37 19.75 -20.09
CA LYS A 141 8.72 20.16 -19.63
C LYS A 141 9.07 19.62 -18.24
N VAL A 142 8.12 19.05 -17.52
CA VAL A 142 8.35 18.41 -16.22
C VAL A 142 8.54 16.92 -16.46
N SER A 143 9.60 16.35 -15.87
CA SER A 143 9.86 14.91 -15.87
C SER A 143 9.86 14.39 -14.46
N MET A 144 9.16 13.31 -14.23
CA MET A 144 9.03 12.69 -12.92
C MET A 144 9.47 11.22 -12.98
N SER A 145 9.85 10.67 -11.83
CA SER A 145 10.10 9.25 -11.72
C SER A 145 9.60 8.73 -10.38
N MET A 146 8.96 7.56 -10.36
CA MET A 146 8.52 6.90 -9.14
C MET A 146 9.20 5.55 -8.99
N ARG A 147 9.77 5.30 -7.80
CA ARG A 147 10.31 3.99 -7.39
C ARG A 147 9.72 3.58 -6.07
N THR A 148 9.11 2.43 -6.03
CA THR A 148 8.57 1.83 -4.81
C THR A 148 9.64 1.02 -4.07
N GLY A 149 9.43 0.77 -2.78
CA GLY A 149 10.37 0.01 -1.95
C GLY A 149 10.12 0.16 -0.45
N GLY A 150 9.03 0.81 -0.05
CA GLY A 150 8.63 1.04 1.34
C GLY A 150 8.76 2.50 1.79
N SER A 151 7.87 2.90 2.71
CA SER A 151 7.85 4.27 3.26
C SER A 151 9.16 4.66 3.93
N GLU A 152 9.72 3.78 4.76
CA GLU A 152 10.98 4.01 5.49
C GLU A 152 12.17 4.19 4.54
N ARG A 153 12.20 3.42 3.44
CA ARG A 153 13.21 3.57 2.39
C ARG A 153 13.04 4.89 1.62
N GLY A 154 11.81 5.33 1.38
CA GLY A 154 11.54 6.66 0.81
C GLY A 154 12.08 7.77 1.68
N LEU A 155 11.82 7.73 2.99
CA LEU A 155 12.33 8.69 3.96
C LEU A 155 13.87 8.65 4.07
N ALA A 156 14.47 7.46 4.02
CA ALA A 156 15.93 7.31 4.00
C ALA A 156 16.54 7.94 2.74
N ALA A 157 15.90 7.72 1.58
CA ALA A 157 16.32 8.33 0.33
C ALA A 157 16.21 9.87 0.34
N LEU A 158 15.14 10.40 0.95
CA LEU A 158 14.98 11.85 1.14
C LEU A 158 16.07 12.43 2.04
N LEU A 159 16.37 11.76 3.16
CA LEU A 159 17.44 12.11 4.08
C LEU A 159 18.81 12.14 3.37
N ALA A 160 19.06 11.17 2.49
CA ALA A 160 20.30 11.06 1.73
C ALA A 160 20.37 11.98 0.49
N GLY A 161 19.29 12.71 0.14
CA GLY A 161 19.22 13.52 -1.09
C GLY A 161 19.11 12.68 -2.37
N GLU A 162 18.76 11.40 -2.27
CA GLU A 162 18.60 10.50 -3.40
C GLU A 162 17.23 10.59 -4.06
N CYS A 163 16.25 11.23 -3.42
CA CYS A 163 14.97 11.62 -4.00
C CYS A 163 14.58 13.03 -3.53
N ASP A 164 13.65 13.62 -4.26
CA ASP A 164 13.16 14.97 -4.00
C ASP A 164 11.85 14.93 -3.21
N VAL A 165 11.09 13.83 -3.40
CA VAL A 165 9.81 13.56 -2.70
C VAL A 165 9.79 12.11 -2.22
N ALA A 166 9.48 11.89 -0.95
CA ALA A 166 9.19 10.56 -0.41
C ALA A 166 7.68 10.32 -0.35
N ALA A 167 7.23 9.16 -0.86
CA ALA A 167 5.85 8.69 -0.74
C ALA A 167 5.70 7.84 0.53
N VAL A 168 4.88 8.27 1.47
CA VAL A 168 4.78 7.67 2.81
C VAL A 168 3.34 7.28 3.13
N ALA A 169 3.11 6.00 3.37
CA ALA A 169 1.83 5.48 3.83
C ALA A 169 1.79 5.45 5.37
N GLY A 170 1.09 6.40 5.95
CA GLY A 170 1.00 6.62 7.39
C GLY A 170 1.70 7.90 7.86
N PRO A 171 1.75 8.14 9.17
CA PRO A 171 2.35 9.35 9.73
C PRO A 171 3.88 9.32 9.64
N VAL A 172 4.48 10.49 9.46
CA VAL A 172 5.91 10.70 9.70
C VAL A 172 6.09 11.01 11.18
N THR A 173 6.88 10.23 11.88
CA THR A 173 7.12 10.44 13.32
C THR A 173 7.98 11.69 13.57
N ASP A 174 7.88 12.23 14.80
CA ASP A 174 8.72 13.37 15.19
C ASP A 174 10.21 13.04 15.13
N ALA A 175 10.60 11.82 15.45
CA ALA A 175 11.97 11.35 15.37
C ALA A 175 12.48 11.29 13.91
N GLN A 176 11.67 10.77 12.98
CA GLN A 176 12.00 10.78 11.54
C GLN A 176 12.08 12.21 11.00
N ARG A 177 11.13 13.07 11.37
CA ARG A 177 11.15 14.49 11.02
C ARG A 177 12.44 15.16 11.50
N ALA A 178 12.75 15.04 12.79
CA ALA A 178 13.95 15.66 13.37
C ALA A 178 15.23 15.13 12.72
N ALA A 179 15.33 13.84 12.40
CA ALA A 179 16.49 13.25 11.73
C ALA A 179 16.69 13.85 10.33
N ILE A 180 15.62 13.97 9.54
CA ILE A 180 15.70 14.54 8.19
C ILE A 180 16.00 16.04 8.23
N GLU A 181 15.33 16.81 9.06
CA GLU A 181 15.55 18.25 9.19
C GLU A 181 16.98 18.57 9.66
N LYS A 182 17.50 17.79 10.63
CA LYS A 182 18.89 17.90 11.08
C LYS A 182 19.90 17.58 9.98
N ALA A 183 19.66 16.51 9.20
CA ALA A 183 20.58 16.08 8.14
C ALA A 183 20.58 17.03 6.95
N THR A 184 19.41 17.57 6.60
CA THR A 184 19.24 18.42 5.40
C THR A 184 19.41 19.92 5.68
N GLY A 185 19.29 20.34 6.94
CA GLY A 185 19.22 21.75 7.31
C GLY A 185 17.97 22.47 6.80
N LYS A 186 16.93 21.72 6.40
CA LYS A 186 15.69 22.22 5.81
C LYS A 186 14.49 21.76 6.62
N ARG A 187 13.37 22.46 6.51
CA ARG A 187 12.09 22.09 7.08
C ARG A 187 11.44 20.95 6.27
N LEU A 188 10.86 19.98 6.95
CA LEU A 188 10.11 18.87 6.34
C LEU A 188 8.63 19.24 6.21
N PHE A 189 8.09 19.03 5.02
CA PHE A 189 6.67 19.12 4.70
C PHE A 189 6.13 17.72 4.46
N ALA A 190 5.06 17.36 5.14
CA ALA A 190 4.33 16.10 4.95
C ALA A 190 2.90 16.43 4.53
N VAL A 191 2.59 16.20 3.26
CA VAL A 191 1.34 16.60 2.62
C VAL A 191 0.48 15.37 2.40
N PRO A 192 -0.67 15.23 3.07
CA PRO A 192 -1.61 14.17 2.77
C PRO A 192 -2.21 14.37 1.38
N VAL A 193 -2.32 13.33 0.57
CA VAL A 193 -2.85 13.41 -0.80
C VAL A 193 -3.95 12.39 -1.08
N ALA A 194 -4.10 11.39 -0.23
CA ALA A 194 -5.16 10.39 -0.26
C ALA A 194 -5.27 9.74 1.11
N LEU A 195 -6.33 8.96 1.32
CA LEU A 195 -6.51 8.11 2.49
C LEU A 195 -6.53 6.63 2.09
N ASP A 196 -6.13 5.79 3.02
CA ASP A 196 -6.20 4.33 2.94
C ASP A 196 -6.49 3.76 4.33
N ALA A 197 -6.66 2.46 4.42
CA ALA A 197 -6.71 1.79 5.69
C ALA A 197 -6.00 0.43 5.63
N VAL A 198 -5.55 -0.03 6.78
CA VAL A 198 -5.15 -1.41 6.97
C VAL A 198 -6.36 -2.20 7.46
N CYS A 199 -6.69 -3.27 6.75
CA CYS A 199 -7.86 -4.09 7.02
C CYS A 199 -7.47 -5.53 7.36
N LEU A 200 -8.29 -6.15 8.18
CA LEU A 200 -8.27 -7.58 8.42
C LEU A 200 -9.26 -8.24 7.47
N PHE A 201 -8.77 -9.17 6.65
CA PHE A 201 -9.59 -9.89 5.67
C PHE A 201 -9.77 -11.32 6.07
N VAL A 202 -11.00 -11.82 5.88
CA VAL A 202 -11.37 -13.23 5.99
C VAL A 202 -12.09 -13.65 4.71
N ASN A 203 -12.25 -14.96 4.52
CA ASN A 203 -13.11 -15.48 3.47
C ASN A 203 -14.54 -14.91 3.60
N ALA A 204 -15.25 -14.71 2.48
CA ALA A 204 -16.63 -14.19 2.50
C ALA A 204 -17.58 -15.07 3.35
N ASP A 205 -17.35 -16.38 3.35
CA ASP A 205 -18.16 -17.35 4.11
C ASP A 205 -17.71 -17.50 5.59
N ASN A 206 -16.63 -16.85 6.01
CA ASN A 206 -16.20 -16.85 7.41
C ASN A 206 -17.20 -16.03 8.25
N PRO A 207 -17.74 -16.55 9.37
CA PRO A 207 -18.78 -15.88 10.14
C PRO A 207 -18.28 -14.71 11.02
N LEU A 208 -16.97 -14.52 11.13
CA LEU A 208 -16.37 -13.51 12.00
C LEU A 208 -16.88 -12.11 11.65
N SER A 209 -17.54 -11.40 12.55
CA SER A 209 -18.06 -10.04 12.33
C SER A 209 -17.08 -8.94 12.69
N SER A 210 -16.34 -9.13 13.79
CA SER A 210 -15.39 -8.13 14.29
C SER A 210 -14.24 -8.78 15.07
N LEU A 211 -13.14 -8.04 15.20
CA LEU A 211 -12.02 -8.34 16.09
C LEU A 211 -11.71 -7.11 16.94
N SER A 212 -11.48 -7.35 18.23
CA SER A 212 -10.93 -6.32 19.12
C SER A 212 -9.41 -6.22 18.97
N ARG A 213 -8.87 -5.08 19.41
CA ARG A 213 -7.41 -4.88 19.49
C ARG A 213 -6.73 -5.97 20.32
N GLN A 214 -7.37 -6.37 21.42
CA GLN A 214 -6.90 -7.43 22.31
C GLN A 214 -6.86 -8.80 21.60
N GLN A 215 -7.92 -9.16 20.87
CA GLN A 215 -7.94 -10.39 20.07
C GLN A 215 -6.87 -10.36 18.96
N CYS A 216 -6.70 -9.22 18.29
CA CYS A 216 -5.62 -9.06 17.32
C CYS A 216 -4.24 -9.28 17.96
N ASN A 217 -3.97 -8.71 19.15
CA ASN A 217 -2.73 -8.98 19.87
C ASN A 217 -2.56 -10.47 20.19
N GLY A 218 -3.61 -11.14 20.66
CA GLY A 218 -3.60 -12.57 20.97
C GLY A 218 -3.35 -13.49 19.74
N ILE A 219 -3.74 -13.04 18.53
CA ILE A 219 -3.53 -13.78 17.29
C ILE A 219 -2.15 -13.51 16.69
N PHE A 220 -1.76 -12.22 16.62
CA PHE A 220 -0.63 -11.78 15.79
C PHE A 220 0.67 -11.58 16.57
N SER A 221 0.63 -11.32 17.88
CA SER A 221 1.83 -11.08 18.69
C SER A 221 2.47 -12.39 19.16
N ILE A 222 3.80 -12.37 19.31
CA ILE A 222 4.53 -13.48 19.95
C ILE A 222 4.45 -13.42 21.48
N THR A 223 4.30 -12.21 22.05
CA THR A 223 4.31 -11.98 23.52
C THR A 223 2.91 -11.93 24.11
N HIS A 224 1.89 -11.65 23.30
CA HIS A 224 0.48 -11.55 23.69
C HIS A 224 0.24 -10.56 24.85
N SER A 225 0.97 -9.43 24.88
CA SER A 225 0.98 -8.51 26.03
C SER A 225 -0.38 -7.91 26.37
N MET A 226 -1.30 -7.84 25.40
CA MET A 226 -2.67 -7.33 25.59
C MET A 226 -3.71 -8.45 25.74
N SER A 227 -3.34 -9.71 25.46
CA SER A 227 -4.25 -10.86 25.53
C SER A 227 -3.85 -11.78 26.68
N PRO A 228 -4.80 -12.28 27.51
CA PRO A 228 -4.49 -13.19 28.60
C PRO A 228 -3.94 -14.54 28.12
N THR A 229 -4.27 -14.93 26.89
CA THR A 229 -3.86 -16.21 26.27
C THR A 229 -3.65 -16.06 24.77
N PRO A 230 -2.74 -16.86 24.17
CA PRO A 230 -2.63 -16.95 22.73
C PRO A 230 -3.94 -17.39 22.06
N ILE A 231 -4.28 -16.77 20.95
CA ILE A 231 -5.42 -17.14 20.12
C ILE A 231 -4.90 -17.84 18.85
N LEU A 232 -4.99 -19.16 18.83
CA LEU A 232 -4.45 -19.97 17.77
C LEU A 232 -5.55 -20.63 16.91
N ARG A 233 -6.79 -20.71 17.42
CA ARG A 233 -7.93 -21.40 16.80
C ARG A 233 -9.15 -20.51 16.78
N TRP A 234 -10.09 -20.82 15.90
CA TRP A 234 -11.32 -20.04 15.74
C TRP A 234 -12.25 -20.14 16.95
N ASP A 235 -12.30 -21.28 17.68
CA ASP A 235 -13.04 -21.40 18.93
C ASP A 235 -12.44 -20.57 20.10
N HIS A 236 -11.18 -20.14 19.98
CA HIS A 236 -10.60 -19.17 20.92
C HIS A 236 -11.04 -17.72 20.60
N VAL A 237 -11.39 -17.43 19.33
CA VAL A 237 -11.94 -16.14 18.93
C VAL A 237 -13.40 -16.02 19.32
N ASP A 238 -14.21 -17.04 18.96
CA ASP A 238 -15.61 -17.20 19.30
C ASP A 238 -15.89 -18.68 19.56
N PRO A 239 -16.22 -19.06 20.81
CA PRO A 239 -16.56 -20.44 21.17
C PRO A 239 -17.74 -21.05 20.38
N LYS A 240 -18.55 -20.21 19.73
CA LYS A 240 -19.66 -20.63 18.88
C LYS A 240 -19.32 -20.63 17.40
N SER A 241 -18.07 -20.37 17.05
CA SER A 241 -17.64 -20.35 15.64
C SER A 241 -17.92 -21.70 14.97
N PRO A 242 -18.59 -21.74 13.82
CA PRO A 242 -18.76 -22.96 13.05
C PRO A 242 -17.43 -23.50 12.48
N LEU A 243 -16.34 -22.71 12.53
CA LEU A 243 -14.99 -23.15 12.19
C LEU A 243 -14.36 -24.00 13.31
N GLY A 244 -14.97 -24.03 14.51
CA GLY A 244 -14.59 -24.87 15.63
C GLY A 244 -13.12 -24.74 16.03
N ASP A 245 -12.45 -25.86 16.20
CA ASP A 245 -11.04 -25.97 16.60
C ASP A 245 -10.04 -25.77 15.46
N ALA A 246 -10.49 -25.34 14.27
CA ALA A 246 -9.61 -25.03 13.17
C ALA A 246 -8.62 -23.91 13.55
N PHE A 247 -7.37 -24.07 13.15
CA PHE A 247 -6.33 -23.04 13.36
C PHE A 247 -6.62 -21.76 12.56
N VAL A 248 -6.07 -20.62 13.03
CA VAL A 248 -6.12 -19.34 12.36
C VAL A 248 -4.77 -19.10 11.65
N PRO A 249 -4.61 -19.47 10.36
CA PRO A 249 -3.42 -19.12 9.60
C PRO A 249 -3.43 -17.63 9.27
N ILE A 250 -2.32 -16.94 9.58
CA ILE A 250 -2.19 -15.51 9.37
C ILE A 250 -1.39 -15.21 8.10
N TYR A 251 -1.94 -14.36 7.23
CA TYR A 251 -1.33 -13.94 5.98
C TYR A 251 -0.99 -12.46 6.06
N LEU A 252 0.26 -12.11 5.79
CA LEU A 252 0.83 -10.79 5.99
C LEU A 252 1.61 -10.36 4.74
N THR A 253 1.68 -9.08 4.48
CA THR A 253 2.67 -8.54 3.56
C THR A 253 4.07 -8.58 4.18
N GLY A 254 5.12 -8.42 3.38
CA GLY A 254 6.51 -8.43 3.87
C GLY A 254 6.74 -7.47 5.05
N SER A 255 7.66 -7.83 5.93
CA SER A 255 7.91 -7.17 7.23
C SER A 255 8.25 -5.67 7.15
N SER A 256 8.67 -5.18 5.99
CA SER A 256 9.05 -3.78 5.76
C SER A 256 7.97 -2.97 5.04
N THR A 257 6.76 -3.51 4.89
CA THR A 257 5.67 -2.74 4.26
C THR A 257 5.00 -1.82 5.28
N GLY A 258 4.65 -0.60 4.85
CA GLY A 258 3.89 0.34 5.68
C GLY A 258 2.55 -0.23 6.17
N THR A 259 1.97 -1.22 5.47
CA THR A 259 0.75 -1.91 5.86
C THR A 259 0.98 -2.73 7.14
N LEU A 260 1.98 -3.59 7.15
CA LEU A 260 2.29 -4.39 8.34
C LEU A 260 2.79 -3.51 9.48
N ALA A 261 3.66 -2.53 9.19
CA ALA A 261 4.17 -1.60 10.22
C ALA A 261 3.03 -0.83 10.92
N SER A 262 2.05 -0.30 10.18
CA SER A 262 0.89 0.38 10.77
C SER A 262 0.03 -0.56 11.61
N PHE A 263 -0.17 -1.80 11.17
CA PHE A 263 -0.91 -2.80 11.93
C PHE A 263 -0.20 -3.17 13.24
N MET A 264 1.11 -3.44 13.18
CA MET A 264 1.91 -3.77 14.36
C MET A 264 1.92 -2.62 15.36
N GLN A 265 2.11 -1.39 14.91
CA GLN A 265 2.06 -0.21 15.78
C GLN A 265 0.72 -0.09 16.53
N TRP A 266 -0.37 -0.49 15.89
CA TRP A 266 -1.68 -0.44 16.53
C TRP A 266 -1.92 -1.60 17.49
N CYS A 267 -1.70 -2.86 17.10
CA CYS A 267 -2.11 -4.01 17.90
C CYS A 267 -1.01 -4.61 18.77
N MET A 268 0.27 -4.35 18.49
CA MET A 268 1.42 -4.95 19.18
C MET A 268 2.65 -4.01 19.17
N PRO A 269 2.54 -2.77 19.72
CA PRO A 269 3.62 -1.80 19.68
C PRO A 269 4.86 -2.32 20.40
N GLY A 270 6.00 -2.38 19.68
CA GLY A 270 7.26 -2.88 20.21
C GLY A 270 7.39 -4.40 20.31
N GLU A 271 6.40 -5.15 19.84
CA GLU A 271 6.41 -6.61 19.85
C GLU A 271 6.72 -7.19 18.46
N GLU A 272 7.03 -8.47 18.39
CA GLU A 272 7.24 -9.20 17.14
C GLU A 272 5.99 -9.97 16.73
N VAL A 273 5.87 -10.20 15.43
CA VAL A 273 4.78 -11.02 14.87
C VAL A 273 4.98 -12.49 15.21
N SER A 274 3.92 -13.16 15.68
CA SER A 274 3.89 -14.60 15.94
C SER A 274 4.47 -15.39 14.74
N THR A 275 5.22 -16.42 15.03
CA THR A 275 5.78 -17.33 14.01
C THR A 275 4.84 -18.49 13.69
N ILE A 276 3.77 -18.68 14.47
CA ILE A 276 2.85 -19.79 14.35
C ILE A 276 1.91 -19.54 13.17
N LEU A 277 1.87 -20.46 12.21
CA LEU A 277 1.00 -20.43 11.02
C LEU A 277 1.04 -19.09 10.27
N ARG A 278 2.22 -18.46 10.25
CA ARG A 278 2.47 -17.17 9.60
C ARG A 278 2.96 -17.38 8.17
N TYR A 279 2.33 -16.70 7.24
CA TYR A 279 2.67 -16.69 5.83
C TYR A 279 2.90 -15.26 5.36
N PHE A 280 4.05 -15.00 4.74
CA PHE A 280 4.34 -13.72 4.11
C PHE A 280 4.04 -13.78 2.62
N GLU A 281 3.26 -12.82 2.16
CA GLU A 281 2.84 -12.67 0.78
C GLU A 281 3.52 -11.45 0.12
N PRO A 282 3.76 -11.48 -1.19
CA PRO A 282 4.47 -10.41 -1.88
C PRO A 282 3.68 -9.08 -1.94
N SER A 283 2.37 -9.12 -1.79
CA SER A 283 1.50 -7.94 -1.90
C SER A 283 0.21 -8.08 -1.10
N SER A 284 -0.47 -6.96 -0.85
CA SER A 284 -1.82 -6.95 -0.28
C SER A 284 -2.82 -7.77 -1.11
N GLY A 285 -2.71 -7.73 -2.44
CA GLY A 285 -3.55 -8.55 -3.31
C GLY A 285 -3.35 -10.05 -3.11
N SER A 286 -2.09 -10.50 -2.92
CA SER A 286 -1.79 -11.92 -2.65
C SER A 286 -2.30 -12.36 -1.28
N VAL A 287 -2.24 -11.49 -0.27
CA VAL A 287 -2.86 -11.75 1.05
C VAL A 287 -4.36 -11.96 0.92
N VAL A 288 -5.06 -11.08 0.21
CA VAL A 288 -6.51 -11.20 0.02
C VAL A 288 -6.87 -12.42 -0.82
N ASN A 289 -6.04 -12.79 -1.82
CA ASN A 289 -6.20 -14.04 -2.57
C ASN A 289 -6.15 -15.27 -1.66
N ALA A 290 -5.25 -15.31 -0.67
CA ALA A 290 -5.21 -16.38 0.32
C ALA A 290 -6.51 -16.43 1.14
N CYS A 291 -7.05 -15.29 1.55
CA CYS A 291 -8.35 -15.24 2.24
C CYS A 291 -9.51 -15.70 1.34
N CYS A 292 -9.48 -15.41 0.03
CA CYS A 292 -10.47 -15.93 -0.91
C CYS A 292 -10.40 -17.47 -1.05
N ALA A 293 -9.20 -18.04 -0.95
CA ALA A 293 -8.96 -19.45 -1.18
C ALA A 293 -9.21 -20.34 0.06
N TYR A 294 -8.95 -19.81 1.26
CA TYR A 294 -8.97 -20.58 2.49
C TYR A 294 -10.00 -20.02 3.49
N PRO A 295 -11.07 -20.78 3.82
CA PRO A 295 -12.12 -20.32 4.75
C PRO A 295 -11.63 -19.93 6.14
N THR A 296 -10.52 -20.52 6.60
CA THR A 296 -9.92 -20.27 7.91
C THR A 296 -8.85 -19.19 7.90
N ALA A 297 -8.49 -18.63 6.73
CA ALA A 297 -7.44 -17.61 6.62
C ALA A 297 -7.85 -16.28 7.25
N LEU A 298 -6.89 -15.65 7.90
CA LEU A 298 -6.97 -14.26 8.37
C LEU A 298 -5.80 -13.47 7.77
N GLY A 299 -6.10 -12.44 6.99
CA GLY A 299 -5.10 -11.65 6.27
C GLY A 299 -5.05 -10.21 6.72
N VAL A 300 -3.86 -9.59 6.70
CA VAL A 300 -3.65 -8.14 6.91
C VAL A 300 -3.24 -7.50 5.60
N ALA A 301 -4.07 -6.61 5.05
CA ALA A 301 -3.84 -5.99 3.76
C ALA A 301 -4.38 -4.56 3.72
N GLY A 302 -3.99 -3.77 2.71
CA GLY A 302 -4.56 -2.45 2.45
C GLY A 302 -6.02 -2.55 1.98
N TYR A 303 -6.82 -1.54 2.31
CA TYR A 303 -8.25 -1.44 1.95
C TYR A 303 -8.46 -1.57 0.43
N GLY A 304 -7.57 -1.03 -0.38
CA GLY A 304 -7.62 -1.11 -1.84
C GLY A 304 -7.49 -2.52 -2.44
N ALA A 305 -7.09 -3.53 -1.64
CA ALA A 305 -6.91 -4.89 -2.11
C ALA A 305 -8.20 -5.75 -2.06
N ARG A 306 -9.36 -5.16 -1.73
CA ARG A 306 -10.65 -5.86 -1.61
C ARG A 306 -11.02 -6.68 -2.83
N GLN A 307 -11.68 -7.81 -2.56
CA GLN A 307 -12.19 -8.74 -3.58
C GLN A 307 -13.55 -9.31 -3.13
N ALA A 308 -14.39 -9.69 -4.08
CA ALA A 308 -15.76 -10.16 -3.80
C ALA A 308 -15.82 -11.42 -2.91
N ARG A 309 -14.77 -12.25 -2.91
CA ARG A 309 -14.71 -13.50 -2.14
C ARG A 309 -13.99 -13.37 -0.80
N ALA A 310 -13.55 -12.19 -0.44
CA ALA A 310 -12.99 -11.86 0.86
C ALA A 310 -13.67 -10.62 1.40
N ARG A 311 -14.02 -10.62 2.68
CA ARG A 311 -14.56 -9.43 3.31
C ARG A 311 -13.63 -8.90 4.39
N ALA A 312 -13.63 -7.60 4.52
CA ALA A 312 -12.94 -6.93 5.60
C ALA A 312 -13.79 -7.02 6.89
N VAL A 313 -13.13 -7.29 8.01
CA VAL A 313 -13.74 -7.46 9.33
C VAL A 313 -13.79 -6.10 10.03
N ALA A 314 -14.87 -5.84 10.77
CA ALA A 314 -14.95 -4.65 11.60
C ALA A 314 -13.91 -4.70 12.75
N ILE A 315 -13.40 -3.53 13.13
CA ILE A 315 -12.48 -3.41 14.27
C ILE A 315 -13.23 -2.80 15.45
N ASP A 316 -13.16 -3.48 16.59
CA ASP A 316 -13.56 -2.91 17.87
C ASP A 316 -12.42 -2.01 18.36
N PRO A 317 -12.65 -0.68 18.49
CA PRO A 317 -11.62 0.26 18.93
C PRO A 317 -11.19 0.06 20.40
N GLY A 318 -11.98 -0.68 21.19
CA GLY A 318 -11.68 -0.98 22.61
C GLY A 318 -11.94 0.18 23.57
N ASP A 319 -12.69 1.19 23.14
CA ASP A 319 -13.05 2.39 23.93
C ASP A 319 -14.55 2.47 24.28
N GLY A 320 -15.26 1.35 24.12
CA GLY A 320 -16.70 1.25 24.38
C GLY A 320 -17.60 1.65 23.21
N ARG A 321 -17.05 2.13 22.10
CA ARG A 321 -17.79 2.34 20.85
C ARG A 321 -18.04 1.00 20.16
N PRO A 322 -19.10 0.89 19.35
CA PRO A 322 -19.34 -0.32 18.58
C PRO A 322 -18.20 -0.56 17.56
N PRO A 323 -17.97 -1.82 17.15
CA PRO A 323 -17.01 -2.15 16.10
C PRO A 323 -17.31 -1.38 14.80
N VAL A 324 -16.24 -0.85 14.17
CA VAL A 324 -16.34 -0.06 12.94
C VAL A 324 -15.88 -0.90 11.76
N ALA A 325 -16.74 -1.07 10.76
CA ALA A 325 -16.38 -1.71 9.49
C ALA A 325 -15.61 -0.71 8.60
N PRO A 326 -14.58 -1.18 7.85
CA PRO A 326 -13.91 -0.31 6.89
C PRO A 326 -14.81 -0.05 5.67
N SER A 327 -15.03 1.22 5.39
CA SER A 327 -15.70 1.74 4.20
C SER A 327 -15.01 3.03 3.77
N ALA A 328 -15.30 3.52 2.57
CA ALA A 328 -14.77 4.80 2.14
C ALA A 328 -15.21 5.94 3.10
N ALA A 329 -16.46 5.92 3.58
CA ALA A 329 -16.96 6.88 4.56
C ALA A 329 -16.20 6.82 5.88
N THR A 330 -16.05 5.61 6.49
CA THR A 330 -15.39 5.46 7.80
C THR A 330 -13.88 5.65 7.75
N ILE A 331 -13.27 5.51 6.58
CA ILE A 331 -11.86 5.86 6.34
C ILE A 331 -11.73 7.39 6.19
N ARG A 332 -12.65 8.01 5.44
CA ARG A 332 -12.63 9.45 5.17
C ARG A 332 -12.90 10.29 6.42
N ASP A 333 -13.88 9.89 7.24
CA ASP A 333 -14.20 10.57 8.51
C ASP A 333 -13.27 10.15 9.66
N ARG A 334 -12.35 9.21 9.40
CA ARG A 334 -11.34 8.71 10.36
C ARG A 334 -11.92 7.95 11.56
N SER A 335 -13.16 7.50 11.47
CA SER A 335 -13.78 6.67 12.51
C SER A 335 -13.26 5.23 12.50
N TYR A 336 -12.81 4.71 11.34
CA TYR A 336 -12.16 3.40 11.27
C TYR A 336 -10.78 3.43 11.95
N PRO A 337 -10.50 2.58 12.95
CA PRO A 337 -9.30 2.71 13.79
C PRO A 337 -7.96 2.60 13.06
N LEU A 338 -7.92 1.86 11.95
CA LEU A 338 -6.69 1.63 11.18
C LEU A 338 -6.66 2.45 9.88
N HIS A 339 -7.37 3.59 9.84
CA HIS A 339 -7.21 4.57 8.77
C HIS A 339 -5.80 5.15 8.77
N ARG A 340 -5.32 5.56 7.60
CA ARG A 340 -4.02 6.22 7.44
C ARG A 340 -4.04 7.20 6.28
N ALA A 341 -3.34 8.32 6.44
CA ALA A 341 -3.12 9.24 5.35
C ALA A 341 -1.90 8.82 4.51
N MET A 342 -2.01 9.02 3.20
CA MET A 342 -0.94 8.84 2.23
C MET A 342 -0.29 10.19 1.99
N HIS A 343 1.00 10.33 2.32
CA HIS A 343 1.71 11.60 2.29
C HIS A 343 2.74 11.66 1.16
N LEU A 344 2.84 12.84 0.54
CA LEU A 344 4.06 13.28 -0.11
C LEU A 344 4.90 14.04 0.91
N VAL A 345 6.15 13.62 1.07
CA VAL A 345 7.09 14.20 2.05
C VAL A 345 8.28 14.76 1.30
N PHE A 346 8.60 16.04 1.51
CA PHE A 346 9.72 16.72 0.90
C PHE A 346 10.30 17.77 1.84
N VAL A 347 11.46 18.32 1.50
CA VAL A 347 12.14 19.32 2.31
C VAL A 347 12.39 20.61 1.52
N ALA A 348 12.16 21.75 2.18
CA ALA A 348 12.48 23.07 1.65
C ALA A 348 12.93 23.97 2.79
N LYS A 349 13.58 25.11 2.48
CA LYS A 349 13.96 26.11 3.50
C LYS A 349 12.70 26.66 4.19
N ASP A 350 11.71 27.01 3.39
CA ASP A 350 10.40 27.53 3.79
C ASP A 350 9.37 27.18 2.68
N SER A 351 8.12 27.53 2.88
CA SER A 351 7.06 27.26 1.91
C SER A 351 7.29 27.98 0.57
N ALA A 352 7.89 29.18 0.57
CA ALA A 352 8.15 29.96 -0.65
C ALA A 352 9.29 29.36 -1.50
N SER A 353 10.15 28.54 -0.90
CA SER A 353 11.27 27.88 -1.58
C SER A 353 10.99 26.45 -2.02
N ILE A 354 9.74 25.98 -1.92
CA ILE A 354 9.31 24.69 -2.48
C ILE A 354 9.37 24.78 -4.00
N ASP A 355 9.88 23.72 -4.64
CA ASP A 355 9.92 23.63 -6.10
C ASP A 355 8.51 23.84 -6.69
N PRO A 356 8.33 24.79 -7.63
CA PRO A 356 7.03 25.07 -8.23
C PRO A 356 6.36 23.86 -8.87
N ALA A 357 7.13 22.91 -9.44
CA ALA A 357 6.59 21.69 -10.00
C ALA A 357 6.01 20.77 -8.91
N ILE A 358 6.66 20.68 -7.74
CA ILE A 358 6.14 19.93 -6.59
C ILE A 358 4.84 20.59 -6.08
N VAL A 359 4.81 21.92 -5.95
CA VAL A 359 3.58 22.64 -5.54
C VAL A 359 2.45 22.38 -6.52
N GLN A 360 2.71 22.46 -7.83
CA GLN A 360 1.67 22.20 -8.84
C GLN A 360 1.24 20.73 -8.88
N PHE A 361 2.15 19.79 -8.63
CA PHE A 361 1.79 18.38 -8.52
C PHE A 361 0.91 18.13 -7.29
N VAL A 362 1.18 18.74 -6.14
CA VAL A 362 0.29 18.70 -4.97
C VAL A 362 -1.09 19.28 -5.30
N ARG A 363 -1.14 20.44 -5.98
CA ARG A 363 -2.42 21.04 -6.42
C ARG A 363 -3.19 20.11 -7.35
N TYR A 364 -2.50 19.49 -8.31
CA TYR A 364 -3.10 18.51 -9.19
C TYR A 364 -3.69 17.33 -8.40
N LEU A 365 -2.94 16.75 -7.46
CA LEU A 365 -3.43 15.64 -6.63
C LEU A 365 -4.63 16.02 -5.76
N TRP A 366 -4.77 17.30 -5.39
CA TRP A 366 -5.90 17.82 -4.63
C TRP A 366 -7.05 18.37 -5.49
N SER A 367 -7.03 18.15 -6.78
CA SER A 367 -8.12 18.47 -7.69
C SER A 367 -9.01 17.24 -7.96
N GLU A 368 -10.16 17.49 -8.60
CA GLU A 368 -11.04 16.44 -9.11
C GLU A 368 -10.27 15.44 -9.99
N ASP A 369 -9.44 15.93 -10.94
CA ASP A 369 -8.62 15.10 -11.81
C ASP A 369 -7.64 14.20 -11.04
N GLY A 370 -7.00 14.74 -10.01
CA GLY A 370 -6.05 14.00 -9.16
C GLY A 370 -6.75 13.00 -8.24
N GLN A 371 -7.93 13.35 -7.72
CA GLN A 371 -8.71 12.45 -6.88
C GLN A 371 -9.43 11.37 -7.68
N ASP A 372 -9.76 11.61 -8.95
CA ASP A 372 -10.19 10.57 -9.89
C ASP A 372 -9.11 9.49 -10.04
N VAL A 373 -7.84 9.90 -10.18
CA VAL A 373 -6.71 8.95 -10.19
C VAL A 373 -6.59 8.20 -8.87
N SER A 374 -6.85 8.84 -7.73
CA SER A 374 -6.89 8.21 -6.41
C SER A 374 -7.97 7.12 -6.36
N ALA A 375 -9.18 7.42 -6.82
CA ALA A 375 -10.31 6.50 -6.88
C ALA A 375 -10.01 5.27 -7.77
N ILE A 376 -9.48 5.48 -8.97
CA ILE A 376 -9.07 4.41 -9.88
C ILE A 376 -7.99 3.52 -9.25
N SER A 377 -7.14 4.09 -8.39
CA SER A 377 -6.09 3.38 -7.66
C SER A 377 -6.59 2.76 -6.34
N ASN A 378 -7.89 2.73 -6.10
CA ASN A 378 -8.55 2.18 -4.91
C ASN A 378 -8.15 2.86 -3.58
N LEU A 379 -7.77 4.13 -3.62
CA LEU A 379 -7.57 4.98 -2.45
C LEU A 379 -8.83 5.83 -2.19
N VAL A 380 -8.91 6.41 -1.01
CA VAL A 380 -10.05 7.22 -0.59
C VAL A 380 -9.67 8.71 -0.66
N PRO A 381 -10.48 9.56 -1.30
CA PRO A 381 -10.26 11.00 -1.31
C PRO A 381 -10.23 11.60 0.11
N PRO A 382 -9.27 12.48 0.44
CA PRO A 382 -9.19 13.10 1.76
C PRO A 382 -10.31 14.14 1.96
N THR A 383 -10.49 14.59 3.19
CA THR A 383 -11.36 15.72 3.53
C THR A 383 -10.59 17.04 3.46
N LEU A 384 -11.27 18.13 3.16
CA LEU A 384 -10.64 19.46 2.97
C LEU A 384 -9.95 20.02 4.22
N ASP A 385 -10.29 19.52 5.42
CA ASP A 385 -9.59 19.87 6.66
C ASP A 385 -8.14 19.35 6.71
N LEU A 386 -7.82 18.38 5.87
CA LEU A 386 -6.45 17.86 5.69
C LEU A 386 -5.64 18.65 4.65
N LEU A 387 -6.24 19.66 4.01
CA LEU A 387 -5.54 20.47 3.01
C LEU A 387 -4.32 21.16 3.62
N PRO A 388 -3.11 20.97 3.04
CA PRO A 388 -1.88 21.53 3.61
C PRO A 388 -1.76 23.03 3.30
N VAL A 389 -2.44 23.87 4.06
CA VAL A 389 -2.45 25.33 3.92
C VAL A 389 -1.01 25.90 3.85
N GLU A 390 -0.07 25.29 4.54
CA GLU A 390 1.34 25.73 4.55
C GLU A 390 2.08 25.56 3.21
N VAL A 391 1.70 24.56 2.41
CA VAL A 391 2.32 24.30 1.09
C VAL A 391 1.67 25.14 0.00
N THR A 392 0.44 25.48 0.20
CA THR A 392 -0.39 26.11 -0.82
C THR A 392 -0.47 27.63 -0.69
N GLY A 393 -0.09 28.17 0.47
CA GLY A 393 -0.05 29.61 0.72
C GLY A 393 -1.43 30.29 0.82
N ALA A 394 -2.53 29.55 0.77
CA ALA A 394 -3.88 30.10 0.77
C ALA A 394 -4.80 29.36 1.72
N PRO A 395 -5.71 30.05 2.43
CA PRO A 395 -6.85 29.46 3.08
C PRO A 395 -7.71 28.69 2.07
N SER A 396 -8.44 27.71 2.53
CA SER A 396 -9.19 26.71 1.73
C SER A 396 -10.03 27.23 0.54
N GLY A 397 -10.28 28.51 0.40
CA GLY A 397 -11.03 29.11 -0.73
C GLY A 397 -10.16 29.66 -1.88
N ASP A 398 -8.88 29.96 -1.63
CA ASP A 398 -7.97 30.56 -2.61
C ASP A 398 -6.95 29.58 -3.20
N PHE A 399 -6.94 28.34 -2.70
CA PHE A 399 -6.07 27.27 -3.20
C PHE A 399 -6.30 26.99 -4.70
N TRP A 400 -7.51 27.20 -5.16
CA TRP A 400 -7.97 26.89 -6.51
C TRP A 400 -7.94 28.09 -7.48
N LYS A 401 -7.65 29.30 -7.00
CA LYS A 401 -7.50 30.51 -7.81
C LYS A 401 -6.04 30.74 -8.17
#